data_b82ef1f1c67cef6d600f64a406158f2c
#
_entry.id   b82ef1f1c67cef6d600f64a406158f2c
#
_cell.length_a   1.000
_cell.length_b   1.000
_cell.length_c   1.000
_cell.angle_alpha   90.00
_cell.angle_beta   90.00
_cell.angle_gamma   90.00
#
_symmetry.space_group_name_H-M   'P 1'
#
loop_
_entity.id
_entity.type
_entity.pdbx_description
1 polymer ?
#
loop_
_entity_poly.entity_id
_entity_poly.type
_entity_poly.pdbx_seq_one_letter_code
_entity_poly.pdbx_strand_id
1 'polypeptide(L)'
;LLQASGLATLLNDSDTVIVFADVSFIKMIEKMQDNLPEINKENWILVGEIKESCGFTRWTDFISGVSDEEPPDANLVDDDVYNIMYSSGTTGAPKGIVHTHYVRANYCTQFASAWRMSPESVVLHAGAIVFNGAMLDLMPWMYLGATYILHQTFDPAEVLKTIFQEKVTHIVMVPSQIVALLNHPEFDPKKLSSLEMLQSVGAPLLLEYKQKLNESLPGIFYELYGVTEGFFSILDRDDAVRKIGSVGSVPAFIDIRILRENGEECGPNEVGEICGRSAMMMQGYYNRPDLTEKTIVNNWLHSGDLGYMDDDGYLFLVDRVKDMIISGGVNVFPKDIEEIIIKHPEVAEVAVFGVPDKRWGETPVAAVICHADHNVTADILKAWTNQRVDAKFQRVKEILILDSFPRNVAGKTLKREMRETYLNS
;
A
#
# COMPACT_ATOMS: atom_id res chain seq x y z
N LEU A 1 -2.19 -1.44 13.72
CA LEU A 1 -1.08 -2.12 14.39
C LEU A 1 -1.45 -3.59 14.60
N LEU A 2 -0.50 -4.52 14.31
CA LEU A 2 -0.69 -5.93 14.67
C LEU A 2 -0.93 -6.06 16.17
N GLN A 3 -1.85 -6.93 16.56
CA GLN A 3 -2.01 -7.31 17.97
C GLN A 3 -0.84 -8.21 18.38
N ALA A 4 -0.63 -8.38 19.69
CA ALA A 4 0.49 -9.17 20.23
C ALA A 4 0.59 -10.57 19.62
N SER A 5 -0.53 -11.27 19.40
CA SER A 5 -0.54 -12.60 18.77
C SER A 5 -0.07 -12.58 17.32
N GLY A 6 -0.50 -11.60 16.53
CA GLY A 6 -0.07 -11.48 15.12
C GLY A 6 1.40 -11.11 15.01
N LEU A 7 1.90 -10.25 15.91
CA LEU A 7 3.31 -9.88 15.94
C LEU A 7 4.18 -11.08 16.38
N ALA A 8 3.75 -11.84 17.39
CA ALA A 8 4.45 -13.05 17.80
C ALA A 8 4.54 -14.08 16.65
N THR A 9 3.45 -14.26 15.89
CA THR A 9 3.46 -15.14 14.71
C THR A 9 4.50 -14.66 13.68
N LEU A 10 4.58 -13.34 13.40
CA LEU A 10 5.53 -12.77 12.47
C LEU A 10 6.98 -12.97 12.93
N LEU A 11 7.28 -12.69 14.20
CA LEU A 11 8.61 -12.84 14.77
C LEU A 11 9.09 -14.29 14.77
N ASN A 12 8.20 -15.25 15.02
CA ASN A 12 8.52 -16.69 14.89
C ASN A 12 8.71 -17.11 13.43
N ASP A 13 7.88 -16.65 12.50
CA ASP A 13 7.98 -16.99 11.08
C ASP A 13 9.26 -16.44 10.43
N SER A 14 9.77 -15.31 10.94
CA SER A 14 11.00 -14.68 10.45
C SER A 14 12.29 -15.17 11.12
N ASP A 15 12.23 -16.18 11.99
CA ASP A 15 13.37 -16.69 12.77
C ASP A 15 14.12 -15.56 13.51
N THR A 16 13.37 -14.58 14.02
CA THR A 16 13.92 -13.38 14.65
C THR A 16 14.62 -13.75 15.97
N VAL A 17 15.85 -13.29 16.13
CA VAL A 17 16.68 -13.52 17.33
C VAL A 17 16.94 -12.24 18.13
N ILE A 18 16.87 -11.06 17.52
CA ILE A 18 17.06 -9.75 18.16
C ILE A 18 15.95 -8.81 17.68
N VAL A 19 15.39 -8.03 18.59
CA VAL A 19 14.33 -7.05 18.30
C VAL A 19 14.72 -5.67 18.81
N PHE A 20 14.65 -4.67 17.95
CA PHE A 20 14.72 -3.28 18.35
C PHE A 20 13.29 -2.72 18.42
N ALA A 21 12.92 -2.17 19.57
CA ALA A 21 11.57 -1.68 19.80
C ALA A 21 11.58 -0.37 20.57
N ASP A 22 10.61 0.51 20.28
CA ASP A 22 10.36 1.68 21.10
C ASP A 22 9.80 1.28 22.48
N VAL A 23 10.17 2.02 23.53
CA VAL A 23 9.73 1.77 24.92
C VAL A 23 8.20 1.75 25.09
N SER A 24 7.46 2.40 24.20
CA SER A 24 6.00 2.39 24.22
C SER A 24 5.40 0.97 24.00
N PHE A 25 6.17 0.06 23.43
CA PHE A 25 5.75 -1.32 23.16
C PHE A 25 6.01 -2.31 24.31
N ILE A 26 6.62 -1.89 25.44
CA ILE A 26 6.96 -2.77 26.58
C ILE A 26 5.79 -3.66 27.00
N LYS A 27 4.60 -3.07 27.20
CA LYS A 27 3.40 -3.82 27.61
C LYS A 27 2.93 -4.86 26.58
N MET A 28 3.20 -4.62 25.29
CA MET A 28 2.92 -5.57 24.23
C MET A 28 3.94 -6.70 24.21
N ILE A 29 5.22 -6.35 24.37
CA ILE A 29 6.33 -7.31 24.45
C ILE A 29 6.13 -8.30 25.61
N GLU A 30 5.83 -7.79 26.82
CA GLU A 30 5.56 -8.62 28.00
C GLU A 30 4.42 -9.63 27.79
N LYS A 31 3.38 -9.26 27.03
CA LYS A 31 2.25 -10.15 26.70
C LYS A 31 2.57 -11.26 25.71
N MET A 32 3.56 -11.06 24.84
CA MET A 32 3.87 -12.01 23.78
C MET A 32 5.16 -12.79 24.02
N GLN A 33 5.99 -12.40 24.99
CA GLN A 33 7.32 -12.95 25.21
C GLN A 33 7.29 -14.46 25.47
N ASP A 34 6.30 -14.98 26.19
CA ASP A 34 6.16 -16.41 26.46
C ASP A 34 5.90 -17.23 25.18
N ASN A 35 5.45 -16.58 24.11
CA ASN A 35 5.21 -17.18 22.79
C ASN A 35 6.43 -17.06 21.85
N LEU A 36 7.55 -16.53 22.33
CA LEU A 36 8.76 -16.24 21.57
C LEU A 36 10.01 -16.83 22.28
N PRO A 37 10.09 -18.18 22.42
CA PRO A 37 11.14 -18.82 23.21
C PRO A 37 12.55 -18.62 22.65
N GLU A 38 12.67 -18.33 21.35
CA GLU A 38 13.95 -18.10 20.70
C GLU A 38 14.53 -16.68 20.93
N ILE A 39 13.72 -15.76 21.45
CA ILE A 39 14.16 -14.38 21.73
C ILE A 39 14.35 -14.20 23.23
N ASN A 40 15.59 -14.29 23.69
CA ASN A 40 15.95 -14.03 25.07
C ASN A 40 15.64 -12.58 25.48
N LYS A 41 15.43 -12.34 26.79
CA LYS A 41 15.11 -10.99 27.30
C LYS A 41 16.16 -9.94 26.94
N GLU A 42 17.42 -10.29 27.00
CA GLU A 42 18.55 -9.44 26.63
C GLU A 42 18.58 -9.05 25.15
N ASN A 43 17.93 -9.82 24.28
CA ASN A 43 17.83 -9.57 22.84
C ASN A 43 16.70 -8.62 22.47
N TRP A 44 15.93 -8.13 23.43
CA TRP A 44 14.98 -7.03 23.23
C TRP A 44 15.69 -5.72 23.54
N ILE A 45 16.05 -4.97 22.50
CA ILE A 45 16.75 -3.70 22.61
C ILE A 45 15.73 -2.58 22.57
N LEU A 46 15.55 -1.89 23.71
CA LEU A 46 14.55 -0.85 23.82
C LEU A 46 15.15 0.54 23.55
N VAL A 47 14.53 1.26 22.63
CA VAL A 47 14.87 2.63 22.24
C VAL A 47 13.93 3.60 22.96
N GLY A 48 14.51 4.61 23.63
CA GLY A 48 13.78 5.62 24.41
C GLY A 48 14.15 5.63 25.89
N GLU A 49 13.50 6.50 26.66
CA GLU A 49 13.76 6.63 28.09
C GLU A 49 13.04 5.55 28.88
N ILE A 50 13.78 4.68 29.54
CA ILE A 50 13.26 3.64 30.44
C ILE A 50 13.38 4.13 31.87
N LYS A 51 12.25 4.30 32.56
CA LYS A 51 12.19 4.78 33.95
C LYS A 51 12.48 3.71 35.00
N GLU A 52 12.28 2.43 34.67
CA GLU A 52 12.48 1.29 35.57
C GLU A 52 13.21 0.15 34.85
N SER A 53 13.97 -0.65 35.60
CA SER A 53 14.63 -1.85 35.05
C SER A 53 13.55 -2.90 34.74
N CYS A 54 13.29 -3.12 33.47
CA CYS A 54 12.29 -4.08 32.97
C CYS A 54 12.88 -5.44 32.55
N GLY A 55 14.19 -5.63 32.74
CA GLY A 55 14.92 -6.85 32.36
C GLY A 55 15.23 -6.94 30.87
N PHE A 56 14.92 -5.90 30.09
CA PHE A 56 15.29 -5.73 28.68
C PHE A 56 16.56 -4.89 28.56
N THR A 57 17.27 -5.00 27.43
CA THR A 57 18.48 -4.22 27.16
C THR A 57 18.12 -2.81 26.70
N ARG A 58 18.74 -1.79 27.26
CA ARG A 58 18.58 -0.42 26.78
C ARG A 58 19.44 -0.20 25.54
N TRP A 59 18.95 0.60 24.58
CA TRP A 59 19.74 1.01 23.43
C TRP A 59 21.11 1.57 23.81
N THR A 60 21.18 2.45 24.83
CA THR A 60 22.42 3.05 25.32
C THR A 60 23.41 2.03 25.87
N ASP A 61 22.91 0.97 26.53
CA ASP A 61 23.75 -0.09 27.06
C ASP A 61 24.23 -1.03 25.92
N PHE A 62 23.35 -1.30 24.94
CA PHE A 62 23.66 -2.11 23.77
C PHE A 62 24.79 -1.51 22.93
N ILE A 63 24.81 -0.18 22.73
CA ILE A 63 25.87 0.50 21.98
C ILE A 63 27.05 0.93 22.85
N SER A 64 27.01 0.70 24.17
CA SER A 64 28.08 1.14 25.07
C SER A 64 29.36 0.34 24.84
N GLY A 65 30.45 1.05 24.53
CA GLY A 65 31.76 0.45 24.29
C GLY A 65 31.92 -0.23 22.90
N VAL A 66 30.96 -0.07 22.01
CA VAL A 66 31.11 -0.48 20.60
C VAL A 66 32.06 0.49 19.91
N SER A 67 32.92 -0.04 19.02
CA SER A 67 33.83 0.78 18.19
C SER A 67 33.01 1.65 17.22
N ASP A 68 33.49 2.87 16.97
CA ASP A 68 33.01 3.78 15.94
C ASP A 68 33.80 3.67 14.62
N GLU A 69 34.75 2.73 14.56
CA GLU A 69 35.45 2.40 13.32
C GLU A 69 34.53 1.72 12.31
N GLU A 70 34.85 1.90 11.03
CA GLU A 70 34.15 1.22 9.94
C GLU A 70 34.19 -0.31 10.17
N PRO A 71 33.03 -1.01 10.10
CA PRO A 71 33.02 -2.46 10.25
C PRO A 71 33.84 -3.14 9.14
N PRO A 72 34.42 -4.33 9.43
CA PRO A 72 35.14 -5.07 8.41
C PRO A 72 34.23 -5.42 7.23
N ASP A 73 34.82 -5.46 6.03
CA ASP A 73 34.10 -5.84 4.81
C ASP A 73 33.45 -7.23 4.99
N ALA A 74 32.14 -7.26 4.89
CA ALA A 74 31.35 -8.49 4.98
C ALA A 74 31.36 -9.30 3.67
N ASN A 75 32.03 -8.82 2.60
CA ASN A 75 32.05 -9.41 1.26
C ASN A 75 30.64 -9.70 0.72
N LEU A 76 29.72 -8.76 0.90
CA LEU A 76 28.35 -8.86 0.43
C LEU A 76 28.31 -9.03 -1.09
N VAL A 77 27.41 -9.90 -1.55
CA VAL A 77 27.14 -10.11 -2.97
C VAL A 77 25.70 -9.76 -3.30
N ASP A 78 25.41 -9.60 -4.58
CA ASP A 78 24.09 -9.17 -5.09
C ASP A 78 22.93 -10.03 -4.60
N ASP A 79 23.16 -11.34 -4.45
CA ASP A 79 22.14 -12.31 -4.02
C ASP A 79 21.96 -12.41 -2.50
N ASP A 80 22.79 -11.75 -1.71
CA ASP A 80 22.62 -11.73 -0.25
C ASP A 80 21.30 -11.02 0.11
N VAL A 81 20.66 -11.54 1.17
CA VAL A 81 19.40 -10.99 1.65
C VAL A 81 19.62 -9.61 2.28
N TYR A 82 19.00 -8.59 1.71
CA TYR A 82 19.00 -7.25 2.27
C TYR A 82 17.93 -7.11 3.36
N ASN A 83 16.71 -7.56 3.08
CA ASN A 83 15.61 -7.51 4.04
C ASN A 83 14.48 -8.50 3.69
N ILE A 84 13.69 -8.83 4.71
CA ILE A 84 12.44 -9.57 4.59
C ILE A 84 11.30 -8.62 4.96
N MET A 85 10.41 -8.34 4.00
CA MET A 85 9.23 -7.50 4.23
C MET A 85 7.98 -8.33 4.36
N TYR A 86 7.28 -8.15 5.48
CA TYR A 86 6.01 -8.85 5.70
C TYR A 86 4.83 -8.08 5.12
N SER A 87 4.07 -8.75 4.27
CA SER A 87 2.77 -8.29 3.81
C SER A 87 1.64 -9.06 4.50
N SER A 88 0.49 -8.40 4.71
CA SER A 88 -0.73 -9.08 5.13
C SER A 88 -1.19 -9.98 4.00
N GLY A 89 -0.87 -11.27 4.10
CA GLY A 89 -1.27 -12.25 3.10
C GLY A 89 -2.79 -12.29 2.92
N THR A 90 -3.22 -12.52 1.70
CA THR A 90 -4.64 -12.65 1.35
C THR A 90 -5.32 -13.85 2.02
N THR A 91 -4.54 -14.78 2.54
CA THR A 91 -4.97 -15.98 3.28
C THR A 91 -4.99 -15.80 4.80
N GLY A 92 -4.66 -14.59 5.31
CA GLY A 92 -4.68 -14.25 6.72
C GLY A 92 -3.34 -14.43 7.46
N ALA A 93 -2.45 -15.30 7.00
CA ALA A 93 -1.10 -15.39 7.54
C ALA A 93 -0.17 -14.39 6.86
N PRO A 94 0.68 -13.66 7.60
CA PRO A 94 1.67 -12.78 7.00
C PRO A 94 2.67 -13.59 6.16
N LYS A 95 3.18 -12.98 5.08
CA LYS A 95 4.16 -13.57 4.17
C LYS A 95 5.41 -12.72 4.18
N GLY A 96 6.57 -13.32 4.45
CA GLY A 96 7.86 -12.66 4.38
C GLY A 96 8.38 -12.62 2.96
N ILE A 97 8.46 -11.46 2.35
CA ILE A 97 8.96 -11.23 0.98
C ILE A 97 10.44 -10.95 1.08
N VAL A 98 11.27 -11.80 0.47
CA VAL A 98 12.73 -11.70 0.54
C VAL A 98 13.26 -10.82 -0.58
N HIS A 99 13.94 -9.73 -0.22
CA HIS A 99 14.63 -8.86 -1.16
C HIS A 99 16.13 -8.93 -0.95
N THR A 100 16.87 -9.05 -2.06
CA THR A 100 18.33 -9.08 -2.07
C THR A 100 18.93 -7.68 -2.18
N HIS A 101 20.24 -7.57 -2.01
CA HIS A 101 20.99 -6.35 -2.27
C HIS A 101 20.81 -5.87 -3.72
N TYR A 102 20.81 -6.79 -4.70
CA TYR A 102 20.53 -6.49 -6.11
C TYR A 102 19.15 -5.83 -6.30
N VAL A 103 18.11 -6.39 -5.69
CA VAL A 103 16.75 -5.82 -5.76
C VAL A 103 16.74 -4.39 -5.24
N ARG A 104 17.33 -4.14 -4.07
CA ARG A 104 17.33 -2.80 -3.45
C ARG A 104 18.21 -1.80 -4.19
N ALA A 105 19.32 -2.23 -4.77
CA ALA A 105 20.12 -1.37 -5.65
C ALA A 105 19.32 -0.88 -6.86
N ASN A 106 18.45 -1.73 -7.44
CA ASN A 106 17.55 -1.32 -8.53
C ASN A 106 16.52 -0.28 -8.07
N TYR A 107 16.03 -0.33 -6.82
CA TYR A 107 15.16 0.73 -6.28
C TYR A 107 15.82 2.11 -6.34
N CYS A 108 17.12 2.19 -6.02
CA CYS A 108 17.87 3.45 -6.03
C CYS A 108 17.78 4.16 -7.37
N THR A 109 18.01 3.45 -8.46
CA THR A 109 18.10 4.03 -9.79
C THR A 109 16.74 4.17 -10.49
N GLN A 110 15.87 3.16 -10.35
CA GLN A 110 14.55 3.16 -10.98
C GLN A 110 13.66 4.29 -10.46
N PHE A 111 13.55 4.44 -9.14
CA PHE A 111 12.71 5.48 -8.56
C PHE A 111 13.34 6.87 -8.65
N ALA A 112 14.68 6.99 -8.55
CA ALA A 112 15.35 8.26 -8.81
C ALA A 112 15.03 8.78 -10.23
N SER A 113 15.11 7.89 -11.23
CA SER A 113 14.80 8.24 -12.61
C SER A 113 13.31 8.53 -12.82
N ALA A 114 12.43 7.63 -12.35
CA ALA A 114 11.00 7.76 -12.57
C ALA A 114 10.41 9.05 -11.96
N TRP A 115 10.92 9.49 -10.82
CA TRP A 115 10.46 10.68 -10.13
C TRP A 115 11.32 11.92 -10.36
N ARG A 116 12.30 11.83 -11.28
CA ARG A 116 13.19 12.94 -11.61
C ARG A 116 13.91 13.52 -10.40
N MET A 117 14.30 12.65 -9.44
CA MET A 117 15.00 13.04 -8.23
C MET A 117 16.46 13.41 -8.53
N SER A 118 16.99 14.33 -7.74
CA SER A 118 18.37 14.81 -7.81
C SER A 118 18.95 15.00 -6.39
N PRO A 119 20.24 15.26 -6.23
CA PRO A 119 20.82 15.60 -4.93
C PRO A 119 20.16 16.79 -4.24
N GLU A 120 19.56 17.70 -5.00
CA GLU A 120 18.86 18.89 -4.50
C GLU A 120 17.43 18.59 -4.04
N SER A 121 16.93 17.38 -4.26
CA SER A 121 15.59 17.00 -3.84
C SER A 121 15.44 17.01 -2.33
N VAL A 122 14.28 17.50 -1.86
CA VAL A 122 13.86 17.44 -0.47
C VAL A 122 12.68 16.50 -0.37
N VAL A 123 12.89 15.34 0.23
CA VAL A 123 11.92 14.27 0.35
C VAL A 123 11.25 14.32 1.71
N LEU A 124 9.92 14.30 1.75
CA LEU A 124 9.15 14.16 2.99
C LEU A 124 8.48 12.79 3.04
N HIS A 125 8.76 12.03 4.08
CA HIS A 125 8.02 10.81 4.42
C HIS A 125 7.22 11.03 5.71
N ALA A 126 5.90 10.84 5.65
CA ALA A 126 5.02 11.04 6.79
C ALA A 126 4.35 9.71 7.17
N GLY A 127 5.00 8.99 8.07
CA GLY A 127 4.50 7.70 8.57
C GLY A 127 5.59 6.66 8.84
N ALA A 128 5.17 5.40 8.96
CA ALA A 128 6.07 4.31 9.31
C ALA A 128 6.93 3.86 8.11
N ILE A 129 8.24 3.74 8.33
CA ILE A 129 9.20 3.29 7.31
C ILE A 129 9.31 1.76 7.17
N VAL A 130 8.41 1.01 7.83
CA VAL A 130 8.43 -0.47 7.84
C VAL A 130 7.78 -1.11 6.62
N PHE A 131 7.16 -0.33 5.76
CA PHE A 131 6.48 -0.82 4.55
C PHE A 131 7.32 -0.61 3.31
N ASN A 132 7.09 -1.46 2.30
CA ASN A 132 7.79 -1.34 1.03
C ASN A 132 7.55 0.03 0.36
N GLY A 133 6.40 0.66 0.59
CA GLY A 133 6.12 2.02 0.13
C GLY A 133 7.15 3.06 0.59
N ALA A 134 7.71 2.92 1.80
CA ALA A 134 8.77 3.79 2.29
C ALA A 134 10.11 3.56 1.58
N MET A 135 10.36 2.34 1.08
CA MET A 135 11.60 2.05 0.35
C MET A 135 11.64 2.74 -1.02
N LEU A 136 10.46 3.14 -1.54
CA LEU A 136 10.36 3.83 -2.82
C LEU A 136 11.06 5.19 -2.80
N ASP A 137 11.00 5.92 -1.68
CA ASP A 137 11.64 7.23 -1.53
C ASP A 137 12.95 7.16 -0.70
N LEU A 138 13.04 6.24 0.26
CA LEU A 138 14.21 6.06 1.11
C LEU A 138 15.45 5.61 0.32
N MET A 139 15.29 4.64 -0.59
CA MET A 139 16.41 4.10 -1.34
C MET A 139 17.02 5.13 -2.33
N PRO A 140 16.23 5.81 -3.20
CA PRO A 140 16.79 6.83 -4.07
C PRO A 140 17.32 8.05 -3.32
N TRP A 141 16.71 8.44 -2.17
CA TRP A 141 17.24 9.49 -1.33
C TRP A 141 18.69 9.18 -0.86
N MET A 142 18.91 7.99 -0.29
CA MET A 142 20.24 7.56 0.18
C MET A 142 21.26 7.53 -0.98
N TYR A 143 20.84 7.00 -2.13
CA TYR A 143 21.69 6.90 -3.31
C TYR A 143 22.13 8.27 -3.86
N LEU A 144 21.23 9.23 -3.87
CA LEU A 144 21.48 10.58 -4.41
C LEU A 144 22.16 11.52 -3.41
N GLY A 145 22.11 11.22 -2.10
CA GLY A 145 22.55 12.13 -1.05
C GLY A 145 21.63 13.35 -0.92
N ALA A 146 20.34 13.20 -1.21
CA ALA A 146 19.33 14.24 -1.09
C ALA A 146 18.97 14.56 0.38
N THR A 147 18.04 15.48 0.63
CA THR A 147 17.52 15.75 1.97
C THR A 147 16.31 14.87 2.26
N TYR A 148 16.26 14.25 3.45
CA TYR A 148 15.11 13.44 3.89
C TYR A 148 14.54 13.96 5.20
N ILE A 149 13.25 14.23 5.19
CA ILE A 149 12.50 14.67 6.37
C ILE A 149 11.54 13.56 6.75
N LEU A 150 11.67 13.04 7.97
CA LEU A 150 10.85 11.97 8.49
C LEU A 150 9.92 12.48 9.59
N HIS A 151 8.62 12.39 9.36
CA HIS A 151 7.62 12.58 10.41
C HIS A 151 7.33 11.24 11.10
N GLN A 152 7.25 11.25 12.42
CA GLN A 152 6.92 10.06 13.21
C GLN A 152 5.52 9.51 12.89
N THR A 153 4.57 10.42 12.64
CA THR A 153 3.18 10.12 12.31
C THR A 153 2.69 11.05 11.22
N PHE A 154 1.66 10.65 10.49
CA PHE A 154 0.99 11.53 9.55
C PHE A 154 0.03 12.48 10.30
N ASP A 155 0.24 13.77 10.11
CA ASP A 155 -0.67 14.84 10.47
C ASP A 155 -0.75 15.82 9.30
N PRO A 156 -1.94 16.08 8.70
CA PRO A 156 -2.05 16.90 7.50
C PRO A 156 -1.60 18.35 7.71
N ALA A 157 -1.83 18.96 8.89
CA ALA A 157 -1.40 20.32 9.18
C ALA A 157 0.13 20.41 9.22
N GLU A 158 0.79 19.49 9.92
CA GLU A 158 2.24 19.45 10.01
C GLU A 158 2.88 19.12 8.64
N VAL A 159 2.26 18.26 7.82
CA VAL A 159 2.72 17.98 6.44
C VAL A 159 2.66 19.25 5.60
N LEU A 160 1.52 19.96 5.58
CA LEU A 160 1.37 21.22 4.84
C LEU A 160 2.39 22.27 5.27
N LYS A 161 2.60 22.42 6.57
CA LYS A 161 3.56 23.34 7.16
C LYS A 161 4.99 22.98 6.76
N THR A 162 5.37 21.70 6.85
CA THR A 162 6.71 21.21 6.49
C THR A 162 7.00 21.42 5.01
N ILE A 163 6.04 21.12 4.12
CA ILE A 163 6.21 21.38 2.67
C ILE A 163 6.54 22.85 2.42
N PHE A 164 5.84 23.76 3.09
CA PHE A 164 6.08 25.20 2.93
C PHE A 164 7.41 25.66 3.50
N GLN A 165 7.76 25.23 4.71
CA GLN A 165 8.94 25.68 5.43
C GLN A 165 10.23 25.11 4.88
N GLU A 166 10.26 23.80 4.63
CA GLU A 166 11.45 23.05 4.20
C GLU A 166 11.57 22.95 2.68
N LYS A 167 10.62 23.53 1.92
CA LYS A 167 10.62 23.49 0.45
C LYS A 167 10.65 22.08 -0.09
N VAL A 168 9.83 21.20 0.50
CA VAL A 168 9.70 19.80 0.06
C VAL A 168 9.38 19.75 -1.42
N THR A 169 10.12 18.90 -2.13
CA THR A 169 9.94 18.67 -3.57
C THR A 169 9.25 17.35 -3.89
N HIS A 170 9.44 16.32 -3.05
CA HIS A 170 8.96 14.97 -3.29
C HIS A 170 8.25 14.40 -2.06
N ILE A 171 7.07 13.82 -2.27
CA ILE A 171 6.31 13.14 -1.20
C ILE A 171 5.56 11.94 -1.75
N VAL A 172 5.68 10.81 -1.06
CA VAL A 172 4.93 9.57 -1.34
C VAL A 172 3.82 9.42 -0.30
N MET A 173 2.59 9.23 -0.74
CA MET A 173 1.42 9.18 0.12
C MET A 173 0.46 8.06 -0.28
N VAL A 174 -0.29 7.55 0.69
CA VAL A 174 -1.44 6.69 0.41
C VAL A 174 -2.69 7.54 0.15
N PRO A 175 -3.71 7.02 -0.55
CA PRO A 175 -4.92 7.78 -0.91
C PRO A 175 -5.58 8.50 0.26
N SER A 176 -5.72 7.87 1.43
CA SER A 176 -6.32 8.49 2.61
C SER A 176 -5.56 9.72 3.10
N GLN A 177 -4.24 9.73 3.00
CA GLN A 177 -3.41 10.90 3.34
C GLN A 177 -3.62 12.04 2.32
N ILE A 178 -3.68 11.72 1.03
CA ILE A 178 -3.95 12.70 -0.04
C ILE A 178 -5.32 13.35 0.17
N VAL A 179 -6.34 12.53 0.45
CA VAL A 179 -7.70 13.02 0.72
C VAL A 179 -7.74 13.93 1.95
N ALA A 180 -7.06 13.53 3.04
CA ALA A 180 -6.97 14.35 4.24
C ALA A 180 -6.26 15.68 3.98
N LEU A 181 -5.20 15.68 3.16
CA LEU A 181 -4.46 16.89 2.78
C LEU A 181 -5.34 17.84 1.95
N LEU A 182 -5.99 17.31 0.90
CA LEU A 182 -6.84 18.11 -0.01
C LEU A 182 -8.08 18.71 0.66
N ASN A 183 -8.57 18.09 1.74
CA ASN A 183 -9.74 18.54 2.48
C ASN A 183 -9.37 19.34 3.75
N HIS A 184 -8.08 19.52 4.04
CA HIS A 184 -7.66 20.27 5.22
C HIS A 184 -7.94 21.77 5.06
N PRO A 185 -8.45 22.47 6.10
CA PRO A 185 -8.76 23.92 6.03
C PRO A 185 -7.57 24.80 5.66
N GLU A 186 -6.35 24.38 5.99
CA GLU A 186 -5.11 25.12 5.69
C GLU A 186 -4.51 24.76 4.32
N PHE A 187 -5.17 23.92 3.52
CA PHE A 187 -4.70 23.57 2.19
C PHE A 187 -4.69 24.81 1.29
N ASP A 188 -3.49 25.21 0.87
CA ASP A 188 -3.28 26.35 -0.04
C ASP A 188 -2.26 25.93 -1.11
N PRO A 189 -2.70 25.74 -2.37
CA PRO A 189 -1.81 25.36 -3.46
C PRO A 189 -0.59 26.25 -3.63
N LYS A 190 -0.71 27.54 -3.32
CA LYS A 190 0.41 28.51 -3.43
C LYS A 190 1.54 28.22 -2.45
N LYS A 191 1.20 27.67 -1.29
CA LYS A 191 2.19 27.28 -0.27
C LYS A 191 2.90 25.98 -0.63
N LEU A 192 2.35 25.19 -1.54
CA LEU A 192 2.88 23.92 -1.98
C LEU A 192 3.65 24.00 -3.31
N SER A 193 4.00 25.20 -3.75
CA SER A 193 4.64 25.46 -5.05
C SER A 193 6.07 24.90 -5.20
N SER A 194 6.68 24.39 -4.11
CA SER A 194 7.97 23.68 -4.17
C SER A 194 7.81 22.21 -4.59
N LEU A 195 6.59 21.64 -4.52
CA LEU A 195 6.37 20.25 -4.90
C LEU A 195 6.59 20.04 -6.42
N GLU A 196 7.40 19.06 -6.72
CA GLU A 196 7.68 18.54 -8.07
C GLU A 196 7.04 17.17 -8.29
N MET A 197 6.82 16.42 -7.21
CA MET A 197 6.21 15.11 -7.21
C MET A 197 5.35 14.88 -5.97
N LEU A 198 4.09 14.48 -6.19
CA LEU A 198 3.20 13.87 -5.20
C LEU A 198 2.75 12.53 -5.77
N GLN A 199 3.24 11.45 -5.15
CA GLN A 199 2.99 10.08 -5.58
C GLN A 199 1.87 9.45 -4.75
N SER A 200 0.83 8.94 -5.42
CA SER A 200 -0.15 8.05 -4.82
C SER A 200 0.28 6.60 -4.94
N VAL A 201 0.21 5.82 -3.85
CA VAL A 201 0.61 4.40 -3.83
C VAL A 201 -0.18 3.58 -2.81
N GLY A 202 -0.23 2.27 -3.01
CA GLY A 202 -0.73 1.29 -2.03
C GLY A 202 -2.21 0.95 -2.12
N ALA A 203 -3.02 1.83 -2.68
CA ALA A 203 -4.42 1.60 -3.01
C ALA A 203 -4.84 2.53 -4.17
N PRO A 204 -5.93 2.24 -4.90
CA PRO A 204 -6.44 3.15 -5.92
C PRO A 204 -6.89 4.49 -5.30
N LEU A 205 -6.42 5.60 -5.88
CA LEU A 205 -6.98 6.92 -5.59
C LEU A 205 -8.22 7.12 -6.48
N LEU A 206 -9.34 7.52 -5.89
CA LEU A 206 -10.58 7.74 -6.64
C LEU A 206 -10.44 8.85 -7.66
N LEU A 207 -11.11 8.71 -8.81
CA LEU A 207 -11.00 9.63 -9.94
C LEU A 207 -11.29 11.09 -9.57
N GLU A 208 -12.27 11.32 -8.73
CA GLU A 208 -12.61 12.64 -8.20
C GLU A 208 -11.42 13.34 -7.53
N TYR A 209 -10.68 12.62 -6.67
CA TYR A 209 -9.49 13.18 -6.00
C TYR A 209 -8.30 13.34 -6.94
N LYS A 210 -8.15 12.48 -7.95
CA LYS A 210 -7.14 12.67 -9.02
C LYS A 210 -7.42 13.96 -9.80
N GLN A 211 -8.69 14.22 -10.13
CA GLN A 211 -9.13 15.45 -10.81
C GLN A 211 -8.83 16.67 -9.93
N LYS A 212 -9.31 16.66 -8.69
CA LYS A 212 -9.10 17.74 -7.71
C LYS A 212 -7.60 18.03 -7.50
N LEU A 213 -6.77 17.00 -7.43
CA LEU A 213 -5.33 17.15 -7.28
C LEU A 213 -4.67 17.79 -8.51
N ASN A 214 -5.00 17.30 -9.72
CA ASN A 214 -4.49 17.87 -10.97
C ASN A 214 -4.94 19.33 -11.20
N GLU A 215 -6.15 19.69 -10.77
CA GLU A 215 -6.67 21.07 -10.84
C GLU A 215 -5.97 21.98 -9.83
N SER A 216 -5.77 21.51 -8.60
CA SER A 216 -5.18 22.30 -7.50
C SER A 216 -3.67 22.43 -7.61
N LEU A 217 -2.98 21.37 -8.03
CA LEU A 217 -1.52 21.25 -8.10
C LEU A 217 -1.11 20.65 -9.45
N PRO A 218 -1.24 21.39 -10.55
CA PRO A 218 -0.98 20.87 -11.90
C PRO A 218 0.51 20.48 -12.08
N GLY A 219 0.74 19.34 -12.76
CA GLY A 219 2.07 18.89 -13.16
C GLY A 219 2.92 18.28 -12.07
N ILE A 220 2.31 17.83 -10.96
CA ILE A 220 3.05 17.15 -9.86
C ILE A 220 2.51 15.76 -9.53
N PHE A 221 1.34 15.37 -10.05
CA PHE A 221 0.69 14.13 -9.69
C PHE A 221 1.31 12.93 -10.40
N TYR A 222 1.63 11.92 -9.61
CA TYR A 222 2.05 10.59 -10.06
C TYR A 222 1.19 9.54 -9.36
N GLU A 223 0.96 8.41 -10.02
CA GLU A 223 0.36 7.24 -9.39
C GLU A 223 1.17 5.99 -9.71
N LEU A 224 1.44 5.18 -8.69
CA LEU A 224 2.15 3.93 -8.83
C LEU A 224 1.24 2.77 -8.46
N TYR A 225 1.07 1.84 -9.37
CA TYR A 225 0.61 0.50 -9.10
C TYR A 225 1.78 -0.44 -9.06
N GLY A 226 1.85 -1.31 -8.07
CA GLY A 226 2.89 -2.32 -7.99
C GLY A 226 2.67 -3.26 -6.82
N VAL A 227 3.40 -4.35 -6.86
CA VAL A 227 3.41 -5.38 -5.82
C VAL A 227 4.76 -5.41 -5.14
N THR A 228 4.78 -5.65 -3.85
CA THR A 228 6.03 -5.74 -3.06
C THR A 228 6.93 -6.83 -3.60
N GLU A 229 6.35 -7.84 -4.20
CA GLU A 229 6.99 -9.00 -4.80
C GLU A 229 7.81 -8.67 -6.06
N GLY A 230 7.62 -7.47 -6.75
CA GLY A 230 8.64 -7.11 -7.67
C GLY A 230 8.39 -6.43 -8.99
N PHE A 231 7.24 -5.88 -9.31
CA PHE A 231 7.07 -5.05 -10.50
C PHE A 231 6.10 -3.89 -10.26
N PHE A 232 6.15 -2.89 -11.12
CA PHE A 232 5.25 -1.73 -11.03
C PHE A 232 4.99 -1.09 -12.39
N SER A 233 3.91 -0.31 -12.47
CA SER A 233 3.66 0.70 -13.48
C SER A 233 3.57 2.08 -12.83
N ILE A 234 3.77 3.13 -13.60
CA ILE A 234 3.74 4.48 -13.09
C ILE A 234 3.00 5.41 -14.05
N LEU A 235 2.00 6.11 -13.54
CA LEU A 235 1.38 7.24 -14.20
C LEU A 235 2.25 8.46 -13.93
N ASP A 236 2.94 8.92 -14.97
CA ASP A 236 3.80 10.09 -14.92
C ASP A 236 2.96 11.37 -14.93
N ARG A 237 3.46 12.43 -14.33
CA ARG A 237 2.80 13.74 -14.27
C ARG A 237 2.40 14.30 -15.63
N ASP A 238 3.16 13.97 -16.69
CA ASP A 238 2.89 14.46 -18.04
C ASP A 238 1.65 13.78 -18.64
N ASP A 239 1.30 12.59 -18.18
CA ASP A 239 0.14 11.79 -18.59
C ASP A 239 -1.01 11.80 -17.58
N ALA A 240 -0.81 12.37 -16.39
CA ALA A 240 -1.74 12.32 -15.27
C ALA A 240 -3.13 12.92 -15.58
N VAL A 241 -3.22 13.83 -16.54
CA VAL A 241 -4.50 14.39 -17.02
C VAL A 241 -5.06 13.56 -18.17
N ARG A 242 -4.22 13.23 -19.17
CA ARG A 242 -4.65 12.52 -20.39
C ARG A 242 -5.09 11.07 -20.09
N LYS A 243 -4.41 10.40 -19.17
CA LYS A 243 -4.64 8.99 -18.80
C LYS A 243 -5.07 8.84 -17.33
N ILE A 244 -5.85 9.77 -16.83
CA ILE A 244 -6.22 9.92 -15.41
C ILE A 244 -6.83 8.66 -14.78
N GLY A 245 -7.50 7.80 -15.57
CA GLY A 245 -8.09 6.54 -15.10
C GLY A 245 -7.10 5.37 -15.02
N SER A 246 -5.91 5.51 -15.65
CA SER A 246 -4.88 4.48 -15.66
C SER A 246 -3.99 4.56 -14.41
N VAL A 247 -3.21 3.51 -14.19
CA VAL A 247 -2.08 3.48 -13.25
C VAL A 247 -0.74 3.57 -13.98
N GLY A 248 -0.78 4.11 -15.19
CA GLY A 248 0.37 4.49 -16.00
C GLY A 248 0.89 3.43 -16.94
N SER A 249 2.05 3.71 -17.49
CA SER A 249 2.78 2.86 -18.41
C SER A 249 3.85 2.04 -17.68
N VAL A 250 4.43 1.09 -18.38
CA VAL A 250 5.48 0.21 -17.87
C VAL A 250 6.83 0.91 -17.99
N PRO A 251 7.56 1.14 -16.88
CA PRO A 251 8.89 1.74 -16.94
C PRO A 251 9.94 0.84 -17.60
N ALA A 252 11.09 1.40 -17.92
CA ALA A 252 12.22 0.64 -18.46
C ALA A 252 12.65 -0.51 -17.52
N PHE A 253 13.08 -1.64 -18.09
CA PHE A 253 13.51 -2.86 -17.39
C PHE A 253 12.41 -3.58 -16.60
N ILE A 254 11.16 -3.29 -16.88
CA ILE A 254 9.99 -3.98 -16.39
C ILE A 254 9.19 -4.51 -17.58
N ASP A 255 8.73 -5.74 -17.48
CA ASP A 255 7.78 -6.32 -18.43
C ASP A 255 6.46 -6.58 -17.69
N ILE A 256 5.34 -6.20 -18.30
CA ILE A 256 4.00 -6.53 -17.81
C ILE A 256 3.21 -7.19 -18.93
N ARG A 257 2.47 -8.23 -18.59
CA ARG A 257 1.52 -8.91 -19.49
C ARG A 257 0.18 -9.05 -18.81
N ILE A 258 -0.86 -9.06 -19.59
CA ILE A 258 -2.22 -9.38 -19.15
C ILE A 258 -2.53 -10.78 -19.65
N LEU A 259 -2.80 -11.73 -18.74
CA LEU A 259 -2.99 -13.13 -19.08
C LEU A 259 -4.43 -13.58 -18.82
N ARG A 260 -4.99 -14.35 -19.75
CA ARG A 260 -6.23 -15.11 -19.56
C ARG A 260 -6.00 -16.26 -18.58
N GLU A 261 -7.07 -16.86 -18.08
CA GLU A 261 -7.03 -18.04 -17.21
C GLU A 261 -6.30 -19.24 -17.85
N ASN A 262 -6.33 -19.35 -19.18
CA ASN A 262 -5.62 -20.41 -19.93
C ASN A 262 -4.12 -20.12 -20.14
N GLY A 263 -3.62 -18.97 -19.64
CA GLY A 263 -2.22 -18.54 -19.76
C GLY A 263 -1.87 -17.84 -21.07
N GLU A 264 -2.84 -17.64 -21.99
CA GLU A 264 -2.61 -16.86 -23.20
C GLU A 264 -2.63 -15.35 -22.89
N GLU A 265 -1.86 -14.57 -23.65
CA GLU A 265 -1.82 -13.11 -23.50
C GLU A 265 -3.09 -12.48 -24.07
N CYS A 266 -3.67 -11.54 -23.34
CA CYS A 266 -4.81 -10.74 -23.74
C CYS A 266 -4.42 -9.72 -24.82
N GLY A 267 -5.39 -9.39 -25.69
CA GLY A 267 -5.27 -8.24 -26.58
C GLY A 267 -5.50 -6.91 -25.84
N PRO A 268 -5.28 -5.75 -26.52
CA PRO A 268 -5.60 -4.46 -25.97
C PRO A 268 -7.06 -4.35 -25.50
N ASN A 269 -7.29 -3.70 -24.38
CA ASN A 269 -8.61 -3.50 -23.75
C ASN A 269 -9.29 -4.79 -23.27
N GLU A 270 -8.60 -5.93 -23.28
CA GLU A 270 -9.10 -7.19 -22.76
C GLU A 270 -8.64 -7.41 -21.32
N VAL A 271 -9.58 -7.72 -20.43
CA VAL A 271 -9.30 -7.93 -18.99
C VAL A 271 -8.72 -9.31 -18.74
N GLY A 272 -7.63 -9.36 -17.99
CA GLY A 272 -6.99 -10.59 -17.51
C GLY A 272 -6.17 -10.33 -16.26
N GLU A 273 -5.43 -11.35 -15.80
CA GLU A 273 -4.53 -11.23 -14.68
C GLU A 273 -3.27 -10.42 -15.08
N ILE A 274 -2.89 -9.47 -14.24
CA ILE A 274 -1.68 -8.68 -14.41
C ILE A 274 -0.49 -9.52 -13.93
N CYS A 275 0.40 -9.85 -14.84
CA CYS A 275 1.64 -10.57 -14.54
C CYS A 275 2.83 -9.70 -14.92
N GLY A 276 3.86 -9.70 -14.07
CA GLY A 276 5.04 -8.85 -14.30
C GLY A 276 6.36 -9.57 -14.12
N ARG A 277 7.40 -8.96 -14.67
CA ARG A 277 8.79 -9.40 -14.55
C ARG A 277 9.71 -8.19 -14.50
N SER A 278 10.67 -8.18 -13.59
CA SER A 278 11.67 -7.10 -13.47
C SER A 278 12.93 -7.54 -12.74
N ALA A 279 13.95 -6.67 -12.74
CA ALA A 279 15.14 -6.80 -11.90
C ALA A 279 14.84 -6.63 -10.39
N MET A 280 13.64 -6.19 -10.04
CA MET A 280 13.22 -5.97 -8.65
C MET A 280 12.34 -7.10 -8.11
N MET A 281 12.23 -8.24 -8.81
CA MET A 281 11.48 -9.39 -8.30
C MET A 281 12.13 -9.93 -7.04
N MET A 282 11.28 -10.27 -6.07
CA MET A 282 11.69 -10.96 -4.85
C MET A 282 12.44 -12.26 -5.17
N GLN A 283 13.32 -12.68 -4.29
CA GLN A 283 13.93 -14.01 -4.36
C GLN A 283 12.88 -15.11 -4.12
N GLY A 284 11.89 -14.83 -3.30
CA GLY A 284 10.78 -15.70 -2.96
C GLY A 284 10.14 -15.31 -1.64
N TYR A 285 9.18 -16.10 -1.18
CA TYR A 285 8.64 -15.98 0.17
C TYR A 285 9.49 -16.78 1.16
N TYR A 286 9.87 -16.15 2.27
CA TYR A 286 10.69 -16.72 3.32
C TYR A 286 10.05 -18.00 3.88
N ASN A 287 10.81 -19.08 3.89
CA ASN A 287 10.40 -20.43 4.32
C ASN A 287 9.12 -20.96 3.63
N ARG A 288 8.72 -20.39 2.47
CA ARG A 288 7.50 -20.76 1.77
C ARG A 288 7.74 -21.02 0.26
N PRO A 289 8.55 -22.03 -0.08
CA PRO A 289 8.79 -22.39 -1.49
C PRO A 289 7.48 -22.76 -2.21
N ASP A 290 6.54 -23.39 -1.51
CA ASP A 290 5.21 -23.75 -2.01
C ASP A 290 4.40 -22.55 -2.54
N LEU A 291 4.51 -21.39 -1.87
CA LEU A 291 3.88 -20.14 -2.30
C LEU A 291 4.67 -19.45 -3.40
N THR A 292 6.00 -19.52 -3.32
CA THR A 292 6.88 -18.93 -4.33
C THR A 292 6.62 -19.55 -5.70
N GLU A 293 6.58 -20.88 -5.79
CA GLU A 293 6.29 -21.62 -7.03
C GLU A 293 4.91 -21.32 -7.62
N LYS A 294 3.91 -21.05 -6.76
CA LYS A 294 2.56 -20.66 -7.20
C LYS A 294 2.50 -19.22 -7.68
N THR A 295 3.34 -18.34 -7.14
CA THR A 295 3.31 -16.91 -7.43
C THR A 295 4.24 -16.56 -8.59
N ILE A 296 5.37 -17.25 -8.73
CA ILE A 296 6.31 -17.06 -9.84
C ILE A 296 6.25 -18.29 -10.74
N VAL A 297 5.58 -18.15 -11.88
CA VAL A 297 5.40 -19.23 -12.86
C VAL A 297 6.13 -18.84 -14.14
N ASN A 298 7.04 -19.69 -14.62
CA ASN A 298 7.83 -19.43 -15.84
C ASN A 298 8.53 -18.05 -15.84
N ASN A 299 9.09 -17.63 -14.71
CA ASN A 299 9.69 -16.31 -14.47
C ASN A 299 8.73 -15.12 -14.60
N TRP A 300 7.43 -15.35 -14.51
CA TRP A 300 6.41 -14.30 -14.42
C TRP A 300 5.78 -14.33 -13.03
N LEU A 301 5.73 -13.16 -12.40
CA LEU A 301 5.07 -12.97 -11.12
C LEU A 301 3.59 -12.70 -11.36
N HIS A 302 2.74 -13.57 -10.84
CA HIS A 302 1.28 -13.45 -10.86
C HIS A 302 0.82 -12.58 -9.69
N SER A 303 0.26 -11.41 -10.00
CA SER A 303 -0.13 -10.43 -8.96
C SER A 303 -1.41 -10.80 -8.21
N GLY A 304 -2.29 -11.55 -8.85
CA GLY A 304 -3.67 -11.77 -8.41
C GLY A 304 -4.56 -10.54 -8.57
N ASP A 305 -4.10 -9.51 -9.29
CA ASP A 305 -4.87 -8.33 -9.65
C ASP A 305 -5.32 -8.43 -11.12
N LEU A 306 -6.52 -7.94 -11.43
CA LEU A 306 -7.09 -7.90 -12.78
C LEU A 306 -6.94 -6.51 -13.37
N GLY A 307 -6.62 -6.48 -14.65
CA GLY A 307 -6.49 -5.23 -15.39
C GLY A 307 -6.45 -5.46 -16.90
N TYR A 308 -6.28 -4.39 -17.62
CA TYR A 308 -6.07 -4.41 -19.07
C TYR A 308 -5.07 -3.33 -19.48
N MET A 309 -4.44 -3.51 -20.63
CA MET A 309 -3.69 -2.45 -21.30
C MET A 309 -4.52 -1.85 -22.41
N ASP A 310 -4.51 -0.52 -22.54
CA ASP A 310 -5.12 0.13 -23.68
C ASP A 310 -4.20 0.09 -24.93
N ASP A 311 -4.69 0.60 -26.06
CA ASP A 311 -3.95 0.62 -27.33
C ASP A 311 -2.65 1.46 -27.27
N ASP A 312 -2.53 2.37 -26.30
CA ASP A 312 -1.33 3.21 -26.08
C ASP A 312 -0.36 2.56 -25.05
N GLY A 313 -0.68 1.37 -24.50
CA GLY A 313 0.14 0.64 -23.53
C GLY A 313 0.03 1.15 -22.09
N TYR A 314 -1.06 1.83 -21.73
CA TYR A 314 -1.36 2.22 -20.35
C TYR A 314 -2.15 1.15 -19.63
N LEU A 315 -1.73 0.86 -18.40
CA LEU A 315 -2.37 -0.14 -17.54
C LEU A 315 -3.55 0.46 -16.76
N PHE A 316 -4.68 -0.24 -16.81
CA PHE A 316 -5.89 0.07 -16.05
C PHE A 316 -6.19 -1.06 -15.09
N LEU A 317 -6.35 -0.74 -13.81
CA LEU A 317 -6.77 -1.70 -12.80
C LEU A 317 -8.29 -1.85 -12.83
N VAL A 318 -8.73 -3.10 -12.84
CA VAL A 318 -10.15 -3.45 -12.75
C VAL A 318 -10.48 -3.81 -11.30
N ASP A 319 -9.93 -4.91 -10.78
CA ASP A 319 -10.14 -5.37 -9.40
C ASP A 319 -9.12 -6.45 -9.00
N ARG A 320 -9.30 -7.08 -7.87
CA ARG A 320 -8.57 -8.28 -7.49
C ARG A 320 -9.34 -9.54 -7.88
N VAL A 321 -8.63 -10.55 -8.35
CA VAL A 321 -9.23 -11.87 -8.66
C VAL A 321 -10.11 -12.37 -7.52
N LYS A 322 -9.65 -12.24 -6.27
CA LYS A 322 -10.34 -12.72 -5.06
C LYS A 322 -11.44 -11.79 -4.51
N ASP A 323 -11.44 -10.52 -4.89
CA ASP A 323 -12.44 -9.53 -4.46
C ASP A 323 -13.58 -9.42 -5.49
N MET A 324 -13.38 -9.99 -6.69
CA MET A 324 -14.40 -10.11 -7.73
C MET A 324 -15.60 -10.89 -7.21
N ILE A 325 -16.79 -10.37 -7.44
CA ILE A 325 -18.06 -10.94 -6.99
C ILE A 325 -18.66 -11.75 -8.14
N ILE A 326 -18.89 -13.04 -7.93
CA ILE A 326 -19.53 -13.88 -8.94
C ILE A 326 -21.04 -13.88 -8.72
N SER A 327 -21.73 -12.93 -9.34
CA SER A 327 -23.18 -12.76 -9.18
C SER A 327 -23.94 -13.31 -10.39
N GLY A 328 -24.66 -14.41 -10.20
CA GLY A 328 -25.42 -15.07 -11.27
C GLY A 328 -24.55 -15.61 -12.41
N GLY A 329 -23.31 -15.96 -12.15
CA GLY A 329 -22.34 -16.40 -13.16
C GLY A 329 -21.69 -15.26 -13.94
N VAL A 330 -21.91 -14.02 -13.52
CA VAL A 330 -21.30 -12.81 -14.11
C VAL A 330 -20.28 -12.24 -13.14
N ASN A 331 -19.11 -11.89 -13.66
CA ASN A 331 -18.07 -11.20 -12.91
C ASN A 331 -18.50 -9.74 -12.65
N VAL A 332 -18.67 -9.39 -11.40
CA VAL A 332 -18.98 -8.03 -10.93
C VAL A 332 -17.78 -7.49 -10.20
N PHE A 333 -17.30 -6.34 -10.64
CA PHE A 333 -16.16 -5.68 -10.04
C PHE A 333 -16.64 -4.67 -8.98
N PRO A 334 -16.27 -4.86 -7.71
CA PRO A 334 -16.56 -3.91 -6.64
C PRO A 334 -16.27 -2.47 -6.98
N LYS A 335 -15.16 -2.19 -7.67
CA LYS A 335 -14.72 -0.85 -8.05
C LYS A 335 -15.77 -0.10 -8.89
N ASP A 336 -16.44 -0.77 -9.83
CA ASP A 336 -17.47 -0.13 -10.67
C ASP A 336 -18.61 0.42 -9.83
N ILE A 337 -18.99 -0.32 -8.79
CA ILE A 337 -20.07 0.09 -7.86
C ILE A 337 -19.56 1.17 -6.93
N GLU A 338 -18.32 1.07 -6.44
CA GLU A 338 -17.67 2.08 -5.58
C GLU A 338 -17.59 3.43 -6.30
N GLU A 339 -17.21 3.45 -7.58
CA GLU A 339 -17.14 4.67 -8.40
C GLU A 339 -18.51 5.34 -8.64
N ILE A 340 -19.58 4.57 -8.52
CA ILE A 340 -20.93 5.13 -8.54
C ILE A 340 -21.27 5.73 -7.17
N ILE A 341 -21.11 4.96 -6.10
CA ILE A 341 -21.53 5.37 -4.75
C ILE A 341 -20.80 6.63 -4.28
N ILE A 342 -19.51 6.74 -4.56
CA ILE A 342 -18.69 7.89 -4.14
C ILE A 342 -19.14 9.22 -4.76
N LYS A 343 -19.85 9.19 -5.89
CA LYS A 343 -20.41 10.41 -6.50
C LYS A 343 -21.60 11.00 -5.72
N HIS A 344 -22.08 10.29 -4.69
CA HIS A 344 -23.12 10.84 -3.84
C HIS A 344 -22.54 11.92 -2.91
N PRO A 345 -23.11 13.15 -2.86
CA PRO A 345 -22.51 14.28 -2.14
C PRO A 345 -22.25 14.07 -0.64
N GLU A 346 -22.98 13.15 -0.02
CA GLU A 346 -22.86 12.89 1.41
C GLU A 346 -21.93 11.71 1.74
N VAL A 347 -21.33 11.04 0.71
CA VAL A 347 -20.41 9.91 0.89
C VAL A 347 -18.97 10.39 0.85
N ALA A 348 -18.22 10.10 1.92
CA ALA A 348 -16.79 10.40 2.02
C ALA A 348 -15.93 9.22 1.57
N GLU A 349 -16.35 7.98 1.92
CA GLU A 349 -15.62 6.77 1.55
C GLU A 349 -16.59 5.62 1.30
N VAL A 350 -16.15 4.67 0.46
CA VAL A 350 -16.93 3.48 0.11
C VAL A 350 -16.04 2.26 -0.04
N ALA A 351 -16.59 1.10 0.33
CA ALA A 351 -16.00 -0.21 0.08
C ALA A 351 -17.12 -1.20 -0.26
N VAL A 352 -16.97 -1.91 -1.39
CA VAL A 352 -17.93 -2.94 -1.84
C VAL A 352 -17.28 -4.32 -1.74
N PHE A 353 -18.05 -5.29 -1.27
CA PHE A 353 -17.62 -6.69 -1.14
C PHE A 353 -18.77 -7.66 -1.41
N GLY A 354 -18.43 -8.87 -1.87
CA GLY A 354 -19.38 -9.93 -2.15
C GLY A 354 -19.79 -10.68 -0.89
N VAL A 355 -21.08 -11.02 -0.79
CA VAL A 355 -21.58 -11.90 0.26
C VAL A 355 -22.41 -13.02 -0.36
N PRO A 356 -22.51 -14.19 0.28
CA PRO A 356 -23.33 -15.30 -0.24
C PRO A 356 -24.77 -14.90 -0.46
N ASP A 357 -25.34 -15.33 -1.58
CA ASP A 357 -26.75 -15.12 -1.93
C ASP A 357 -27.36 -16.40 -2.51
N LYS A 358 -28.55 -16.78 -2.06
CA LYS A 358 -29.22 -18.02 -2.48
C LYS A 358 -29.61 -18.05 -3.96
N ARG A 359 -29.84 -16.89 -4.56
CA ARG A 359 -30.30 -16.76 -5.95
C ARG A 359 -29.13 -16.53 -6.91
N TRP A 360 -28.17 -15.72 -6.49
CA TRP A 360 -27.10 -15.22 -7.35
C TRP A 360 -25.75 -15.88 -7.09
N GLY A 361 -25.63 -16.78 -6.09
CA GLY A 361 -24.34 -17.28 -5.59
C GLY A 361 -23.69 -16.26 -4.68
N GLU A 362 -23.33 -15.10 -5.22
CA GLU A 362 -22.91 -13.94 -4.47
C GLU A 362 -23.69 -12.68 -4.89
N THR A 363 -23.71 -11.68 -4.00
CA THR A 363 -24.32 -10.38 -4.26
C THR A 363 -23.51 -9.27 -3.61
N PRO A 364 -23.43 -8.06 -4.21
CA PRO A 364 -22.70 -6.93 -3.62
C PRO A 364 -23.37 -6.40 -2.37
N VAL A 365 -22.56 -6.07 -1.36
CA VAL A 365 -22.89 -5.22 -0.19
C VAL A 365 -21.89 -4.08 -0.18
N ALA A 366 -22.36 -2.85 0.11
CA ALA A 366 -21.53 -1.69 0.23
C ALA A 366 -21.45 -1.22 1.68
N ALA A 367 -20.25 -0.87 2.15
CA ALA A 367 -20.05 -0.09 3.35
C ALA A 367 -19.64 1.33 2.95
N VAL A 368 -20.17 2.34 3.64
CA VAL A 368 -19.89 3.75 3.37
C VAL A 368 -19.56 4.49 4.65
N ILE A 369 -18.68 5.48 4.55
CA ILE A 369 -18.49 6.53 5.55
C ILE A 369 -19.06 7.80 4.95
N CYS A 370 -19.95 8.46 5.65
CA CYS A 370 -20.52 9.73 5.22
C CYS A 370 -19.71 10.92 5.75
N HIS A 371 -19.85 12.08 5.09
CA HIS A 371 -19.34 13.34 5.62
C HIS A 371 -20.01 13.68 6.96
N ALA A 372 -19.36 14.51 7.78
CA ALA A 372 -19.96 15.02 9.00
C ALA A 372 -21.29 15.75 8.67
N ASP A 373 -22.29 15.60 9.55
CA ASP A 373 -23.62 16.22 9.40
C ASP A 373 -24.46 15.71 8.21
N HIS A 374 -24.19 14.46 7.73
CA HIS A 374 -25.02 13.86 6.68
C HIS A 374 -26.46 13.58 7.16
N ASN A 375 -27.41 13.66 6.22
CA ASN A 375 -28.81 13.32 6.46
C ASN A 375 -29.28 12.09 5.66
N VAL A 376 -28.38 11.48 4.89
CA VAL A 376 -28.71 10.32 4.06
C VAL A 376 -28.85 9.06 4.90
N THR A 377 -29.81 8.21 4.53
CA THR A 377 -29.98 6.88 5.13
C THR A 377 -29.45 5.79 4.19
N ALA A 378 -29.17 4.60 4.74
CA ALA A 378 -28.76 3.44 3.98
C ALA A 378 -29.73 3.09 2.84
N ASP A 379 -31.04 3.21 3.08
CA ASP A 379 -32.08 2.94 2.07
C ASP A 379 -32.07 3.96 0.93
N ILE A 380 -31.84 5.24 1.24
CA ILE A 380 -31.71 6.30 0.23
C ILE A 380 -30.49 6.04 -0.65
N LEU A 381 -29.32 5.79 -0.04
CA LEU A 381 -28.09 5.46 -0.77
C LEU A 381 -28.25 4.22 -1.63
N LYS A 382 -28.88 3.17 -1.10
CA LYS A 382 -29.16 1.93 -1.83
C LYS A 382 -30.05 2.19 -3.05
N ALA A 383 -31.13 2.94 -2.87
CA ALA A 383 -32.03 3.29 -3.97
C ALA A 383 -31.29 4.12 -5.03
N TRP A 384 -30.51 5.11 -4.59
CA TRP A 384 -29.73 5.97 -5.45
C TRP A 384 -28.68 5.19 -6.26
N THR A 385 -27.95 4.29 -5.63
CA THR A 385 -26.95 3.41 -6.25
C THR A 385 -27.61 2.46 -7.27
N ASN A 386 -28.66 1.74 -6.84
CA ASN A 386 -29.32 0.71 -7.66
C ASN A 386 -30.06 1.27 -8.88
N GLN A 387 -30.29 2.58 -8.94
CA GLN A 387 -30.81 3.28 -10.14
C GLN A 387 -29.71 3.63 -11.15
N ARG A 388 -28.42 3.62 -10.72
CA ARG A 388 -27.29 4.11 -11.52
C ARG A 388 -26.33 3.04 -11.97
N VAL A 389 -26.40 1.84 -11.37
CA VAL A 389 -25.63 0.68 -11.85
C VAL A 389 -26.20 0.18 -13.18
N ASP A 390 -25.31 -0.25 -14.08
CA ASP A 390 -25.66 -0.63 -15.45
C ASP A 390 -26.44 -1.95 -15.52
N ALA A 391 -26.18 -2.86 -14.58
CA ALA A 391 -26.74 -4.21 -14.62
C ALA A 391 -27.38 -4.66 -13.30
N LYS A 392 -28.33 -5.59 -13.39
CA LYS A 392 -29.07 -6.11 -12.21
C LYS A 392 -28.17 -6.81 -11.19
N PHE A 393 -27.10 -7.46 -11.64
CA PHE A 393 -26.17 -8.18 -10.78
C PHE A 393 -25.18 -7.25 -10.07
N GLN A 394 -25.07 -5.98 -10.49
CA GLN A 394 -24.32 -4.93 -9.77
C GLN A 394 -25.13 -4.25 -8.67
N ARG A 395 -26.42 -4.53 -8.57
CA ARG A 395 -27.27 -3.92 -7.55
C ARG A 395 -26.85 -4.36 -6.15
N VAL A 396 -26.59 -3.40 -5.28
CA VAL A 396 -26.25 -3.68 -3.90
C VAL A 396 -27.45 -4.22 -3.13
N LYS A 397 -27.24 -5.30 -2.41
CA LYS A 397 -28.24 -5.91 -1.53
C LYS A 397 -28.52 -5.01 -0.34
N GLU A 398 -27.48 -4.38 0.19
CA GLU A 398 -27.54 -3.57 1.38
C GLU A 398 -26.41 -2.52 1.35
N ILE A 399 -26.62 -1.40 2.05
CA ILE A 399 -25.59 -0.41 2.35
C ILE A 399 -25.47 -0.30 3.87
N LEU A 400 -24.24 -0.36 4.38
CA LEU A 400 -23.88 -0.18 5.77
C LEU A 400 -23.26 1.20 5.94
N ILE A 401 -23.82 2.06 6.78
CA ILE A 401 -23.18 3.33 7.16
C ILE A 401 -22.33 3.06 8.39
N LEU A 402 -21.04 3.33 8.28
CA LEU A 402 -20.04 3.06 9.32
C LEU A 402 -19.31 4.35 9.70
N ASP A 403 -18.87 4.46 10.95
CA ASP A 403 -18.04 5.57 11.43
C ASP A 403 -16.58 5.49 10.91
N SER A 404 -16.09 4.27 10.71
CA SER A 404 -14.73 4.04 10.20
C SER A 404 -14.62 2.67 9.54
N PHE A 405 -13.66 2.53 8.62
CA PHE A 405 -13.32 1.23 8.03
C PHE A 405 -12.17 0.55 8.79
N PRO A 406 -12.18 -0.80 8.90
CA PRO A 406 -11.00 -1.53 9.31
C PRO A 406 -9.89 -1.33 8.28
N ARG A 407 -8.70 -0.94 8.76
CA ARG A 407 -7.53 -0.68 7.90
C ARG A 407 -6.31 -1.39 8.44
N ASN A 408 -5.43 -1.80 7.53
CA ASN A 408 -4.10 -2.22 7.93
C ASN A 408 -3.25 -0.98 8.29
N VAL A 409 -2.05 -1.22 8.81
CA VAL A 409 -1.09 -0.17 9.19
C VAL A 409 -0.58 0.68 8.01
N ALA A 410 -0.72 0.20 6.78
CA ALA A 410 -0.45 0.97 5.56
C ALA A 410 -1.66 1.82 5.10
N GLY A 411 -2.73 1.90 5.91
CA GLY A 411 -3.95 2.65 5.59
C GLY A 411 -4.89 1.96 4.60
N LYS A 412 -4.58 0.73 4.17
CA LYS A 412 -5.42 -0.02 3.22
C LYS A 412 -6.67 -0.56 3.91
N THR A 413 -7.84 -0.33 3.32
CA THR A 413 -9.14 -0.86 3.77
C THR A 413 -9.18 -2.39 3.66
N LEU A 414 -9.63 -3.05 4.74
CA LEU A 414 -9.68 -4.50 4.87
C LEU A 414 -11.10 -5.03 4.58
N LYS A 415 -11.46 -5.13 3.29
CA LYS A 415 -12.78 -5.60 2.83
C LYS A 415 -13.14 -6.99 3.39
N ARG A 416 -12.15 -7.86 3.57
CA ARG A 416 -12.34 -9.19 4.16
C ARG A 416 -12.89 -9.10 5.59
N GLU A 417 -12.35 -8.25 6.43
CA GLU A 417 -12.82 -8.08 7.81
C GLU A 417 -14.24 -7.52 7.84
N MET A 418 -14.57 -6.60 6.93
CA MET A 418 -15.94 -6.08 6.76
C MET A 418 -16.92 -7.20 6.38
N ARG A 419 -16.51 -8.05 5.42
CA ARG A 419 -17.31 -9.22 5.00
C ARG A 419 -17.53 -10.20 6.16
N GLU A 420 -16.47 -10.53 6.90
CA GLU A 420 -16.54 -11.44 8.06
C GLU A 420 -17.45 -10.87 9.16
N THR A 421 -17.35 -9.57 9.44
CA THR A 421 -18.23 -8.88 10.41
C THR A 421 -19.69 -8.92 9.96
N TYR A 422 -19.95 -8.65 8.69
CA TYR A 422 -21.29 -8.70 8.12
C TYR A 422 -21.91 -10.10 8.16
N LEU A 423 -21.14 -11.15 7.94
CA LEU A 423 -21.63 -12.52 7.94
C LEU A 423 -21.90 -13.06 9.34
N ASN A 424 -21.30 -12.45 10.36
CA ASN A 424 -21.47 -12.82 11.77
C ASN A 424 -22.50 -11.95 12.51
N SER A 425 -23.06 -10.91 11.86
CA SER A 425 -24.15 -10.05 12.38
C SER A 425 -25.53 -10.60 12.00
#